data_c211ea19d689f6b747c102974e7f7545
#
_entry.id   c211ea19d689f6b747c102974e7f7545
#
_cell.length_a   1.000
_cell.length_b   1.000
_cell.length_c   1.000
_cell.angle_alpha   90.00
_cell.angle_beta   90.00
_cell.angle_gamma   90.00
#
_symmetry.space_group_name_H-M   'P 1'
#
loop_
_entity.id
_entity.type
_entity.pdbx_description
1 polymer ?
#
loop_
_entity_poly.entity_id
_entity_poly.type
_entity_poly.pdbx_seq_one_letter_code
_entity_poly.pdbx_strand_id
1 'polypeptide(L)'
;MYPRTERTTATRMRDRMSYDEAAAHALLDEAYHCALSFVVDGEPRVLPTLHVRVGDTLYLHGSTGSRPLLAARGGDGLPVCVAVTHLDGLVFARSQFNHSANYRSVVVHGTARLVTDEQEKRDVFTALVDKVAAGRSTDSRPPSPRELAETAVLALPLREVSVRTRAGGVGDEPADLHLPYWAGVVPLRLTASAPEPDAGVSVPVPAYLRPARSPWLEPVVLRGAHVVLEPLNLSHAEELYAALDDEEVWRYVGSPRPTGVDDTAGLIRAALADHQRGVRVPWVQRCAVTGAVVGTTSYYHPDEGLRTLEIGWTQLGRAWWRTGINTEAKLLLLTRAFEELDAIRVTWQTSTLNERSQRAIERLGATREGTLRSNRRRADGSWRDSALYAMLAAEWPNAQLRLRERLRPAAPVAS
;
A
#
# COMPACT_ATOMS: atom_id res chain seq x y z
N MET A 1 2.35 16.16 -28.93
CA MET A 1 3.84 16.19 -28.80
C MET A 1 4.33 17.62 -28.74
N TYR A 2 5.21 17.96 -27.80
CA TYR A 2 5.84 19.26 -27.70
C TYR A 2 6.89 19.49 -28.81
N PRO A 3 7.08 20.74 -29.25
CA PRO A 3 8.08 21.07 -30.23
C PRO A 3 9.51 20.93 -29.67
N ARG A 4 10.43 20.47 -30.50
CA ARG A 4 11.86 20.47 -30.17
C ARG A 4 12.40 21.88 -30.40
N THR A 5 12.93 22.50 -29.37
CA THR A 5 13.59 23.80 -29.43
C THR A 5 15.07 23.64 -29.07
N GLU A 6 15.87 24.68 -29.24
CA GLU A 6 17.26 24.69 -28.83
C GLU A 6 17.40 24.37 -27.32
N ARG A 7 16.53 24.94 -26.48
CA ARG A 7 16.53 24.73 -25.02
C ARG A 7 16.10 23.32 -24.56
N THR A 8 15.26 22.65 -25.36
CA THR A 8 14.74 21.31 -25.03
C THR A 8 15.51 20.18 -25.70
N THR A 9 16.44 20.48 -26.59
CA THR A 9 17.21 19.47 -27.32
C THR A 9 18.49 19.10 -26.59
N ALA A 10 18.62 17.83 -26.20
CA ALA A 10 19.81 17.33 -25.52
C ALA A 10 20.97 17.13 -26.52
N THR A 11 22.20 17.48 -26.12
CA THR A 11 23.42 17.23 -26.87
C THR A 11 23.94 15.80 -26.69
N ARG A 12 23.71 15.19 -25.54
CA ARG A 12 24.15 13.82 -25.18
C ARG A 12 22.98 12.97 -24.73
N MET A 13 23.07 11.65 -24.92
CA MET A 13 22.05 10.69 -24.53
C MET A 13 20.65 11.05 -25.06
N ARG A 14 20.57 11.30 -26.34
CA ARG A 14 19.33 11.73 -27.03
C ARG A 14 18.25 10.66 -27.03
N ASP A 15 18.64 9.43 -26.94
CA ASP A 15 17.78 8.23 -26.74
C ASP A 15 16.93 8.26 -25.48
N ARG A 16 17.35 9.02 -24.45
CA ARG A 16 16.62 9.20 -23.19
C ARG A 16 15.59 10.32 -23.23
N MET A 17 15.52 11.07 -24.34
CA MET A 17 14.62 12.22 -24.46
C MET A 17 13.28 11.83 -25.07
N SER A 18 12.22 12.38 -24.53
CA SER A 18 10.87 12.33 -25.09
C SER A 18 10.23 13.72 -25.05
N TYR A 19 9.32 13.96 -25.98
CA TYR A 19 8.51 15.17 -26.10
C TYR A 19 7.02 14.84 -26.07
N ASP A 20 6.69 13.65 -25.57
CA ASP A 20 5.32 13.18 -25.44
C ASP A 20 4.58 13.97 -24.36
N GLU A 21 3.41 14.50 -24.72
CA GLU A 21 2.59 15.32 -23.81
C GLU A 21 2.03 14.51 -22.66
N ALA A 22 1.54 13.30 -22.94
CA ALA A 22 0.94 12.44 -21.90
C ALA A 22 2.00 12.03 -20.88
N ALA A 23 3.22 11.70 -21.32
CA ALA A 23 4.32 11.39 -20.41
C ALA A 23 4.73 12.60 -19.55
N ALA A 24 4.78 13.80 -20.13
CA ALA A 24 5.09 15.03 -19.38
C ALA A 24 3.99 15.35 -18.36
N HIS A 25 2.73 15.27 -18.76
CA HIS A 25 1.57 15.51 -17.88
C HIS A 25 1.56 14.52 -16.71
N ALA A 26 1.76 13.23 -16.97
CA ALA A 26 1.79 12.20 -15.93
C ALA A 26 2.88 12.47 -14.88
N LEU A 27 4.09 12.89 -15.30
CA LEU A 27 5.19 13.23 -14.39
C LEU A 27 4.90 14.47 -13.56
N LEU A 28 4.32 15.51 -14.19
CA LEU A 28 3.90 16.72 -13.48
C LEU A 28 2.78 16.45 -12.48
N ASP A 29 1.84 15.56 -12.81
CA ASP A 29 0.72 15.22 -11.96
C ASP A 29 1.12 14.31 -10.79
N GLU A 30 2.08 13.40 -11.01
CA GLU A 30 2.63 12.51 -9.96
C GLU A 30 3.43 13.27 -8.90
N ALA A 31 4.17 14.31 -9.30
CA ALA A 31 5.06 15.04 -8.38
C ALA A 31 4.33 16.08 -7.55
N TYR A 32 4.61 16.13 -6.25
CA TYR A 32 4.07 17.17 -5.36
C TYR A 32 4.83 18.49 -5.49
N HIS A 33 6.13 18.47 -5.71
CA HIS A 33 6.99 19.66 -5.74
C HIS A 33 7.81 19.74 -7.01
N CYS A 34 8.28 20.95 -7.33
CA CYS A 34 9.18 21.25 -8.42
C CYS A 34 10.27 22.22 -7.97
N ALA A 35 11.31 22.34 -8.78
CA ALA A 35 12.33 23.38 -8.67
C ALA A 35 12.00 24.49 -9.68
N LEU A 36 11.57 25.67 -9.19
CA LEU A 36 11.36 26.88 -9.99
C LEU A 36 12.67 27.65 -10.08
N SER A 37 13.24 27.76 -11.28
CA SER A 37 14.46 28.51 -11.56
C SER A 37 14.13 29.79 -12.31
N PHE A 38 14.74 30.90 -11.92
CA PHE A 38 14.54 32.24 -12.51
C PHE A 38 15.78 33.12 -12.26
N VAL A 39 15.86 34.26 -12.94
CA VAL A 39 16.94 35.24 -12.75
C VAL A 39 16.34 36.53 -12.21
N VAL A 40 16.95 37.10 -11.18
CA VAL A 40 16.63 38.43 -10.62
C VAL A 40 17.94 39.18 -10.41
N ASP A 41 18.02 40.40 -10.88
CA ASP A 41 19.21 41.26 -10.80
C ASP A 41 20.48 40.61 -11.37
N GLY A 42 20.33 39.82 -12.48
CA GLY A 42 21.42 39.06 -13.09
C GLY A 42 21.83 37.78 -12.34
N GLU A 43 21.27 37.52 -11.15
CA GLU A 43 21.59 36.38 -10.30
C GLU A 43 20.60 35.23 -10.51
N PRO A 44 21.08 33.98 -10.77
CA PRO A 44 20.21 32.81 -10.85
C PRO A 44 19.66 32.42 -9.47
N ARG A 45 18.39 32.09 -9.43
CA ARG A 45 17.68 31.65 -8.21
C ARG A 45 16.98 30.32 -8.49
N VAL A 46 16.92 29.45 -7.47
CA VAL A 46 16.12 28.22 -7.48
C VAL A 46 15.27 28.19 -6.24
N LEU A 47 13.98 27.94 -6.42
CA LEU A 47 13.01 27.84 -5.32
C LEU A 47 12.26 26.50 -5.43
N PRO A 48 12.46 25.55 -4.50
CA PRO A 48 11.57 24.41 -4.37
C PRO A 48 10.17 24.89 -3.94
N THR A 49 9.13 24.47 -4.66
CA THR A 49 7.76 24.87 -4.36
C THR A 49 6.76 23.81 -4.81
N LEU A 50 5.52 23.89 -4.31
CA LEU A 50 4.43 23.08 -4.82
C LEU A 50 3.95 23.63 -6.17
N HIS A 51 3.41 22.74 -7.00
CA HIS A 51 2.81 23.10 -8.27
C HIS A 51 1.55 22.29 -8.55
N VAL A 52 0.74 22.75 -9.45
CA VAL A 52 -0.38 21.99 -10.00
C VAL A 52 -0.48 22.27 -11.51
N ARG A 53 -0.83 21.24 -12.28
CA ARG A 53 -1.19 21.36 -13.68
C ARG A 53 -2.71 21.39 -13.84
N VAL A 54 -3.20 22.35 -14.57
CA VAL A 54 -4.61 22.41 -15.00
C VAL A 54 -4.62 22.60 -16.51
N GLY A 55 -5.12 21.62 -17.25
CA GLY A 55 -5.01 21.62 -18.72
C GLY A 55 -3.54 21.68 -19.17
N ASP A 56 -3.22 22.61 -20.05
CA ASP A 56 -1.87 22.85 -20.58
C ASP A 56 -1.14 23.98 -19.86
N THR A 57 -1.45 24.21 -18.59
CA THR A 57 -0.80 25.25 -17.79
C THR A 57 -0.33 24.69 -16.46
N LEU A 58 0.92 25.00 -16.13
CA LEU A 58 1.52 24.71 -14.82
C LEU A 58 1.36 25.96 -13.93
N TYR A 59 0.79 25.75 -12.75
CA TYR A 59 0.60 26.83 -11.78
C TYR A 59 1.52 26.64 -10.58
N LEU A 60 2.06 27.77 -10.12
CA LEU A 60 2.92 27.86 -8.95
C LEU A 60 2.37 28.98 -8.04
N HIS A 61 2.43 28.80 -6.74
CA HIS A 61 1.91 29.80 -5.80
C HIS A 61 2.98 30.21 -4.79
N GLY A 62 2.77 31.37 -4.19
CA GLY A 62 3.62 31.87 -3.13
C GLY A 62 3.09 33.17 -2.53
N SER A 63 3.79 33.72 -1.53
CA SER A 63 3.45 35.02 -0.95
C SER A 63 3.63 36.13 -1.99
N THR A 64 2.71 37.07 -2.00
CA THR A 64 2.77 38.30 -2.85
C THR A 64 4.08 39.09 -2.68
N GLY A 65 4.77 38.96 -1.56
CA GLY A 65 6.08 39.55 -1.28
C GLY A 65 7.28 38.72 -1.71
N SER A 66 7.07 37.52 -2.25
CA SER A 66 8.19 36.69 -2.71
C SER A 66 8.85 37.23 -3.99
N ARG A 67 10.18 37.11 -4.08
CA ARG A 67 10.97 37.69 -5.21
C ARG A 67 10.49 37.27 -6.60
N PRO A 68 10.18 35.98 -6.92
CA PRO A 68 9.71 35.62 -8.24
C PRO A 68 8.35 36.27 -8.58
N LEU A 69 7.49 36.45 -7.60
CA LEU A 69 6.18 37.03 -7.78
C LEU A 69 6.22 38.57 -7.90
N LEU A 70 7.17 39.19 -7.21
CA LEU A 70 7.47 40.61 -7.41
C LEU A 70 8.06 40.87 -8.81
N ALA A 71 8.98 40.04 -9.26
CA ALA A 71 9.57 40.14 -10.59
C ALA A 71 8.55 39.94 -11.72
N ALA A 72 7.55 39.08 -11.53
CA ALA A 72 6.48 38.87 -12.50
C ALA A 72 5.49 40.02 -12.65
N ARG A 73 5.51 41.03 -11.73
CA ARG A 73 4.62 42.20 -11.79
C ARG A 73 4.97 43.19 -12.91
N GLY A 74 6.13 43.07 -13.53
CA GLY A 74 6.63 43.99 -14.56
C GLY A 74 5.89 43.98 -15.91
N GLY A 75 4.80 43.21 -16.06
CA GLY A 75 3.95 43.19 -17.26
C GLY A 75 4.39 42.19 -18.33
N ASP A 76 5.68 41.96 -18.57
CA ASP A 76 6.20 41.04 -19.56
C ASP A 76 6.27 39.59 -19.08
N GLY A 77 5.88 39.33 -17.83
CA GLY A 77 6.01 38.05 -17.17
C GLY A 77 7.43 37.74 -16.67
N LEU A 78 7.62 36.56 -16.08
CA LEU A 78 8.91 36.09 -15.56
C LEU A 78 9.43 34.95 -16.42
N PRO A 79 10.57 35.08 -17.08
CA PRO A 79 11.24 33.94 -17.73
C PRO A 79 11.67 32.93 -16.67
N VAL A 80 11.23 31.67 -16.82
CA VAL A 80 11.45 30.60 -15.84
C VAL A 80 11.85 29.29 -16.50
N CYS A 81 12.49 28.45 -15.69
CA CYS A 81 12.66 27.03 -15.97
C CYS A 81 12.12 26.26 -14.76
N VAL A 82 11.18 25.33 -14.99
CA VAL A 82 10.66 24.47 -13.94
C VAL A 82 11.13 23.04 -14.19
N ALA A 83 11.71 22.42 -13.17
CA ALA A 83 12.14 21.02 -13.22
C ALA A 83 11.42 20.18 -12.17
N VAL A 84 10.97 19.00 -12.59
CA VAL A 84 10.49 17.93 -11.73
C VAL A 84 11.34 16.70 -11.98
N THR A 85 11.70 15.97 -10.91
CA THR A 85 12.48 14.74 -11.03
C THR A 85 11.97 13.71 -10.02
N HIS A 86 11.70 12.51 -10.55
CA HIS A 86 11.45 11.30 -9.78
C HIS A 86 12.71 10.45 -9.80
N LEU A 87 13.22 10.08 -8.64
CA LEU A 87 14.32 9.16 -8.47
C LEU A 87 13.75 7.75 -8.27
N ASP A 88 13.85 6.89 -9.28
CA ASP A 88 13.23 5.57 -9.31
C ASP A 88 14.18 4.44 -8.87
N GLY A 89 15.50 4.70 -8.78
CA GLY A 89 16.45 3.71 -8.31
C GLY A 89 17.90 4.15 -8.38
N LEU A 90 18.74 3.48 -7.60
CA LEU A 90 20.20 3.63 -7.60
C LEU A 90 20.82 2.46 -8.35
N VAL A 91 21.73 2.73 -9.27
CA VAL A 91 22.40 1.72 -10.11
C VAL A 91 23.84 1.60 -9.66
N PHE A 92 24.16 0.44 -9.12
CA PHE A 92 25.49 0.08 -8.63
C PHE A 92 26.19 -0.76 -9.68
N ALA A 93 27.36 -0.31 -10.12
CA ALA A 93 28.19 -0.98 -11.09
C ALA A 93 29.43 -1.59 -10.47
N ARG A 94 30.16 -2.45 -11.20
CA ARG A 94 31.45 -2.98 -10.77
C ARG A 94 32.54 -1.93 -10.81
N SER A 95 32.46 -0.99 -11.73
CA SER A 95 33.37 0.15 -11.82
C SER A 95 32.73 1.39 -11.18
N GLN A 96 33.54 2.21 -10.49
CA GLN A 96 33.08 3.47 -9.90
C GLN A 96 32.52 4.43 -10.95
N PHE A 97 33.03 4.37 -12.17
CA PHE A 97 32.63 5.23 -13.27
C PHE A 97 31.21 4.94 -13.78
N ASN A 98 30.76 3.69 -13.71
CA ASN A 98 29.48 3.22 -14.27
C ASN A 98 28.31 3.27 -13.28
N HIS A 99 28.54 3.74 -12.05
CA HIS A 99 27.44 4.00 -11.11
C HIS A 99 26.49 5.05 -11.70
N SER A 100 25.18 4.88 -11.46
CA SER A 100 24.16 5.75 -12.04
C SER A 100 22.88 5.76 -11.20
N ALA A 101 21.85 6.45 -11.71
CA ALA A 101 20.51 6.42 -11.15
C ALA A 101 19.46 6.20 -12.24
N ASN A 102 18.39 5.49 -11.93
CA ASN A 102 17.17 5.45 -12.71
C ASN A 102 16.27 6.61 -12.27
N TYR A 103 15.76 7.35 -13.23
CA TYR A 103 14.98 8.55 -12.97
C TYR A 103 14.06 8.88 -14.14
N ARG A 104 13.00 9.62 -13.82
CA ARG A 104 12.13 10.29 -14.78
C ARG A 104 12.12 11.77 -14.43
N SER A 105 12.32 12.63 -15.41
CA SER A 105 12.29 14.08 -15.20
C SER A 105 11.56 14.79 -16.30
N VAL A 106 10.96 15.93 -15.97
CA VAL A 106 10.36 16.86 -16.93
C VAL A 106 10.90 18.25 -16.66
N VAL A 107 11.26 18.93 -17.73
CA VAL A 107 11.73 20.32 -17.71
C VAL A 107 10.83 21.17 -18.59
N VAL A 108 10.32 22.27 -18.04
CA VAL A 108 9.43 23.21 -18.69
C VAL A 108 10.13 24.57 -18.75
N HIS A 109 10.29 25.11 -19.96
CA HIS A 109 10.80 26.48 -20.18
C HIS A 109 9.67 27.38 -20.63
N GLY A 110 9.69 28.62 -20.21
CA GLY A 110 8.72 29.62 -20.68
C GLY A 110 8.73 30.90 -19.88
N THR A 111 7.77 31.77 -20.20
CA THR A 111 7.50 32.99 -19.43
C THR A 111 6.22 32.80 -18.61
N ALA A 112 6.35 32.83 -17.31
CA ALA A 112 5.23 32.70 -16.39
C ALA A 112 4.56 34.08 -16.21
N ARG A 113 3.24 34.14 -16.38
CA ARG A 113 2.44 35.34 -16.10
C ARG A 113 1.91 35.32 -14.67
N LEU A 114 1.73 36.51 -14.09
CA LEU A 114 0.99 36.65 -12.85
C LEU A 114 -0.51 36.47 -13.11
N VAL A 115 -1.17 35.63 -12.30
CA VAL A 115 -2.62 35.47 -12.35
C VAL A 115 -3.27 36.63 -11.59
N THR A 116 -4.08 37.42 -12.29
CA THR A 116 -4.82 38.57 -11.73
C THR A 116 -6.31 38.29 -11.54
N ASP A 117 -6.85 37.34 -12.29
CA ASP A 117 -8.24 36.94 -12.20
C ASP A 117 -8.49 36.16 -10.90
N GLU A 118 -9.49 36.59 -10.12
CA GLU A 118 -9.80 35.98 -8.82
C GLU A 118 -10.38 34.55 -8.96
N GLN A 119 -11.19 34.36 -10.02
CA GLN A 119 -11.76 33.00 -10.24
C GLN A 119 -10.69 32.01 -10.65
N GLU A 120 -9.78 32.39 -11.55
CA GLU A 120 -8.63 31.55 -11.90
C GLU A 120 -7.79 31.21 -10.65
N LYS A 121 -7.56 32.17 -9.75
CA LYS A 121 -6.88 31.90 -8.47
C LYS A 121 -7.62 30.86 -7.63
N ARG A 122 -8.94 30.98 -7.50
CA ARG A 122 -9.76 30.04 -6.73
C ARG A 122 -9.70 28.63 -7.31
N ASP A 123 -9.77 28.52 -8.63
CA ASP A 123 -9.69 27.24 -9.34
C ASP A 123 -8.31 26.58 -9.13
N VAL A 124 -7.24 27.37 -9.15
CA VAL A 124 -5.87 26.91 -8.85
C VAL A 124 -5.76 26.44 -7.41
N PHE A 125 -6.35 27.15 -6.42
CA PHE A 125 -6.33 26.69 -5.03
C PHE A 125 -7.07 25.37 -4.86
N THR A 126 -8.24 25.22 -5.47
CA THR A 126 -8.99 23.96 -5.48
C THR A 126 -8.13 22.83 -6.06
N ALA A 127 -7.54 23.04 -7.23
CA ALA A 127 -6.69 22.06 -7.89
C ALA A 127 -5.42 21.71 -7.08
N LEU A 128 -4.78 22.69 -6.42
CA LEU A 128 -3.62 22.46 -5.54
C LEU A 128 -3.98 21.59 -4.34
N VAL A 129 -5.12 21.87 -3.71
CA VAL A 129 -5.60 21.11 -2.55
C VAL A 129 -5.97 19.68 -2.95
N ASP A 130 -6.66 19.50 -4.10
CA ASP A 130 -7.04 18.20 -4.60
C ASP A 130 -5.85 17.39 -5.16
N LYS A 131 -4.79 18.07 -5.62
CA LYS A 131 -3.54 17.41 -5.95
C LYS A 131 -2.86 16.80 -4.72
N VAL A 132 -2.91 17.47 -3.57
CA VAL A 132 -2.36 16.93 -2.32
C VAL A 132 -3.15 15.72 -1.86
N ALA A 133 -4.49 15.79 -1.95
CA ALA A 133 -5.36 14.65 -1.69
C ALA A 133 -6.70 14.84 -2.43
N ALA A 134 -7.02 13.94 -3.35
CA ALA A 134 -8.24 14.02 -4.17
C ALA A 134 -9.50 14.12 -3.30
N GLY A 135 -10.33 15.14 -3.53
CA GLY A 135 -11.53 15.44 -2.76
C GLY A 135 -11.31 16.31 -1.51
N ARG A 136 -10.06 16.67 -1.19
CA ARG A 136 -9.77 17.49 0.00
C ARG A 136 -10.35 18.91 -0.10
N SER A 137 -10.48 19.45 -1.29
CA SER A 137 -11.06 20.79 -1.51
C SER A 137 -12.51 20.91 -1.02
N THR A 138 -13.28 19.80 -1.09
CA THR A 138 -14.65 19.74 -0.59
C THR A 138 -14.74 19.50 0.92
N ASP A 139 -13.66 19.05 1.54
CA ASP A 139 -13.53 18.72 2.96
C ASP A 139 -12.62 19.74 3.69
N SER A 140 -12.51 20.93 3.15
CA SER A 140 -11.77 22.04 3.75
C SER A 140 -12.42 23.38 3.38
N ARG A 141 -12.26 24.36 4.27
CA ARG A 141 -12.78 25.72 4.03
C ARG A 141 -12.08 26.38 2.84
N PRO A 142 -12.82 26.99 1.89
CA PRO A 142 -12.20 27.72 0.79
C PRO A 142 -11.42 28.95 1.30
N PRO A 143 -10.46 29.46 0.50
CA PRO A 143 -9.66 30.62 0.89
C PRO A 143 -10.55 31.88 1.06
N SER A 144 -10.30 32.64 2.13
CA SER A 144 -10.92 33.92 2.36
C SER A 144 -10.40 34.99 1.39
N PRO A 145 -11.09 36.12 1.21
CA PRO A 145 -10.61 37.24 0.37
C PRO A 145 -9.22 37.74 0.78
N ARG A 146 -8.93 37.76 2.07
CA ARG A 146 -7.62 38.16 2.60
C ARG A 146 -6.51 37.15 2.17
N GLU A 147 -6.74 35.86 2.34
CA GLU A 147 -5.78 34.82 1.96
C GLU A 147 -5.51 34.83 0.45
N LEU A 148 -6.56 35.10 -0.37
CA LEU A 148 -6.39 35.27 -1.81
C LEU A 148 -5.56 36.53 -2.17
N ALA A 149 -5.72 37.61 -1.43
CA ALA A 149 -4.95 38.85 -1.63
C ALA A 149 -3.48 38.69 -1.21
N GLU A 150 -3.21 37.93 -0.16
CA GLU A 150 -1.86 37.64 0.34
C GLU A 150 -1.11 36.60 -0.50
N THR A 151 -1.82 35.86 -1.38
CA THR A 151 -1.23 34.84 -2.24
C THR A 151 -1.20 35.29 -3.69
N ALA A 152 -0.05 35.13 -4.31
CA ALA A 152 0.12 35.30 -5.76
C ALA A 152 0.31 33.94 -6.45
N VAL A 153 -0.16 33.86 -7.70
CA VAL A 153 -0.10 32.66 -8.53
C VAL A 153 0.58 33.00 -9.86
N LEU A 154 1.54 32.17 -10.27
CA LEU A 154 2.15 32.22 -11.60
C LEU A 154 1.55 31.11 -12.47
N ALA A 155 1.22 31.48 -13.70
CA ALA A 155 0.75 30.57 -14.75
C ALA A 155 1.82 30.41 -15.83
N LEU A 156 2.32 29.19 -16.02
CA LEU A 156 3.32 28.85 -17.05
C LEU A 156 2.68 27.93 -18.07
N PRO A 157 2.41 28.40 -19.30
CA PRO A 157 1.92 27.54 -20.38
C PRO A 157 2.92 26.44 -20.74
N LEU A 158 2.46 25.22 -20.91
CA LEU A 158 3.26 24.06 -21.30
C LEU A 158 3.48 24.07 -22.82
N ARG A 159 4.49 24.82 -23.29
CA ARG A 159 4.82 24.94 -24.69
C ARG A 159 6.18 24.38 -25.06
N GLU A 160 7.18 24.62 -24.22
CA GLU A 160 8.53 24.11 -24.38
C GLU A 160 8.84 23.12 -23.25
N VAL A 161 8.52 21.85 -23.49
CA VAL A 161 8.62 20.80 -22.49
C VAL A 161 9.47 19.65 -23.02
N SER A 162 10.32 19.11 -22.19
CA SER A 162 11.09 17.91 -22.48
C SER A 162 11.04 16.94 -21.32
N VAL A 163 10.94 15.66 -21.63
CA VAL A 163 11.00 14.55 -20.67
C VAL A 163 12.33 13.83 -20.88
N ARG A 164 12.96 13.44 -19.78
CA ARG A 164 14.16 12.60 -19.82
C ARG A 164 14.02 11.43 -18.88
N THR A 165 14.24 10.22 -19.39
CA THR A 165 14.08 8.98 -18.63
C THR A 165 15.32 8.11 -18.73
N ARG A 166 15.75 7.53 -17.62
CA ARG A 166 16.63 6.38 -17.58
C ARG A 166 15.96 5.30 -16.76
N ALA A 167 15.73 4.15 -17.38
CA ALA A 167 15.25 2.94 -16.74
C ALA A 167 16.09 1.78 -17.30
N GLY A 168 16.99 1.24 -16.50
CA GLY A 168 17.85 0.17 -16.98
C GLY A 168 18.77 -0.38 -15.89
N GLY A 169 19.40 -1.47 -16.20
CA GLY A 169 20.40 -2.11 -15.37
C GLY A 169 21.75 -1.41 -15.39
N VAL A 170 22.74 -2.18 -14.99
CA VAL A 170 24.16 -1.78 -14.95
C VAL A 170 24.74 -1.78 -16.36
N GLY A 171 25.53 -0.77 -16.68
CA GLY A 171 26.26 -0.66 -17.94
C GLY A 171 27.77 -0.91 -17.74
N ASP A 172 28.11 -2.08 -17.17
CA ASP A 172 29.51 -2.45 -17.00
C ASP A 172 30.18 -2.74 -18.36
N GLU A 173 31.45 -2.36 -18.48
CA GLU A 173 32.26 -2.76 -19.63
C GLU A 173 32.53 -4.27 -19.62
N PRO A 174 32.67 -4.92 -20.78
CA PRO A 174 32.96 -6.35 -20.84
C PRO A 174 34.17 -6.78 -20.01
N ALA A 175 35.19 -5.93 -19.90
CA ALA A 175 36.37 -6.17 -19.12
C ALA A 175 36.12 -6.21 -17.60
N ASP A 176 35.03 -5.62 -17.10
CA ASP A 176 34.68 -5.53 -15.69
C ASP A 176 33.76 -6.65 -15.20
N LEU A 177 33.14 -7.40 -16.12
CA LEU A 177 32.11 -8.39 -15.78
C LEU A 177 32.60 -9.52 -14.87
N HIS A 178 33.91 -9.82 -14.88
CA HIS A 178 34.52 -10.87 -14.07
C HIS A 178 34.97 -10.36 -12.69
N LEU A 179 34.88 -9.05 -12.41
CA LEU A 179 35.32 -8.50 -11.13
C LEU A 179 34.39 -8.94 -9.98
N PRO A 180 34.93 -9.24 -8.80
CA PRO A 180 34.17 -9.78 -7.67
C PRO A 180 33.39 -8.70 -6.90
N TYR A 181 32.86 -7.70 -7.58
CA TYR A 181 32.02 -6.64 -6.99
C TYR A 181 30.57 -6.87 -7.30
N TRP A 182 29.70 -6.63 -6.33
CA TRP A 182 28.25 -6.66 -6.54
C TRP A 182 27.83 -5.55 -7.50
N ALA A 183 26.92 -5.86 -8.42
CA ALA A 183 26.34 -4.92 -9.35
C ALA A 183 24.85 -5.18 -9.52
N GLY A 184 24.05 -4.13 -9.57
CA GLY A 184 22.59 -4.25 -9.67
C GLY A 184 21.88 -2.91 -9.46
N VAL A 185 20.55 -2.97 -9.32
CA VAL A 185 19.69 -1.80 -9.08
C VAL A 185 19.03 -1.94 -7.72
N VAL A 186 19.06 -0.87 -6.94
CA VAL A 186 18.24 -0.70 -5.73
C VAL A 186 17.06 0.21 -6.11
N PRO A 187 15.83 -0.33 -6.26
CA PRO A 187 14.65 0.47 -6.55
C PRO A 187 14.34 1.43 -5.39
N LEU A 188 13.91 2.65 -5.72
CA LEU A 188 13.42 3.63 -4.76
C LEU A 188 11.94 3.90 -5.04
N ARG A 189 11.16 4.02 -3.97
CA ARG A 189 9.73 4.36 -4.04
C ARG A 189 9.39 5.36 -2.95
N LEU A 190 8.65 6.40 -3.30
CA LEU A 190 8.03 7.29 -2.34
C LEU A 190 6.69 6.68 -1.92
N THR A 191 6.53 6.41 -0.61
CA THR A 191 5.31 5.83 -0.06
C THR A 191 4.78 6.72 1.06
N ALA A 192 3.45 6.92 1.09
CA ALA A 192 2.79 7.59 2.19
C ALA A 192 2.68 6.63 3.40
N SER A 193 2.98 7.12 4.59
CA SER A 193 2.73 6.43 5.86
C SER A 193 1.27 6.61 6.29
N ALA A 194 0.89 5.95 7.38
CA ALA A 194 -0.41 6.19 8.00
C ALA A 194 -0.53 7.67 8.43
N PRO A 195 -1.70 8.31 8.23
CA PRO A 195 -1.92 9.68 8.65
C PRO A 195 -1.78 9.82 10.17
N GLU A 196 -1.08 10.85 10.61
CA GLU A 196 -0.93 11.22 12.01
C GLU A 196 -1.82 12.44 12.31
N PRO A 197 -2.89 12.29 13.10
CA PRO A 197 -3.74 13.41 13.43
C PRO A 197 -3.00 14.43 14.32
N ASP A 198 -3.22 15.70 14.07
CA ASP A 198 -2.68 16.77 14.91
C ASP A 198 -3.36 16.80 16.28
N ALA A 199 -2.70 17.40 17.27
CA ALA A 199 -3.21 17.50 18.63
C ALA A 199 -4.57 18.21 18.66
N GLY A 200 -5.56 17.59 19.33
CA GLY A 200 -6.92 18.14 19.47
C GLY A 200 -7.87 17.84 18.30
N VAL A 201 -7.43 17.16 17.24
CA VAL A 201 -8.31 16.71 16.15
C VAL A 201 -9.14 15.53 16.62
N SER A 202 -10.47 15.71 16.69
CA SER A 202 -11.45 14.67 17.03
C SER A 202 -12.17 14.07 15.82
N VAL A 203 -11.99 14.66 14.64
CA VAL A 203 -12.61 14.19 13.40
C VAL A 203 -11.87 12.94 12.91
N PRO A 204 -12.59 11.88 12.53
CA PRO A 204 -11.94 10.68 11.97
C PRO A 204 -11.14 10.99 10.70
N VAL A 205 -10.04 10.25 10.49
CA VAL A 205 -9.25 10.37 9.26
C VAL A 205 -10.13 10.08 8.05
N PRO A 206 -10.25 11.03 7.09
CA PRO A 206 -11.02 10.85 5.86
C PRO A 206 -10.54 9.63 5.05
N ALA A 207 -11.46 8.99 4.33
CA ALA A 207 -11.14 7.79 3.57
C ALA A 207 -10.06 8.01 2.50
N TYR A 208 -10.08 9.17 1.84
CA TYR A 208 -9.11 9.54 0.80
C TYR A 208 -7.68 9.79 1.30
N LEU A 209 -7.48 10.00 2.61
CA LEU A 209 -6.16 10.12 3.23
C LEU A 209 -5.60 8.76 3.69
N ARG A 210 -6.43 7.73 3.70
CA ARG A 210 -5.93 6.40 4.04
C ARG A 210 -5.15 5.87 2.85
N PRO A 211 -3.90 5.43 3.04
CA PRO A 211 -3.17 4.80 1.96
C PRO A 211 -4.02 3.66 1.39
N ALA A 212 -4.11 3.56 0.07
CA ALA A 212 -4.74 2.42 -0.57
C ALA A 212 -4.04 1.16 -0.06
N ARG A 213 -4.70 0.40 0.80
CA ARG A 213 -4.15 -0.87 1.26
C ARG A 213 -4.16 -1.83 0.09
N SER A 214 -3.05 -2.54 -0.07
CA SER A 214 -3.01 -3.69 -0.96
C SER A 214 -4.23 -4.58 -0.67
N PRO A 215 -4.92 -5.11 -1.69
CA PRO A 215 -6.00 -6.09 -1.50
C PRO A 215 -5.58 -7.27 -0.60
N TRP A 216 -4.27 -7.58 -0.56
CA TRP A 216 -3.69 -8.60 0.31
C TRP A 216 -3.80 -8.27 1.81
N LEU A 217 -3.90 -6.98 2.15
CA LEU A 217 -4.01 -6.47 3.52
C LEU A 217 -5.42 -5.97 3.86
N GLU A 218 -6.38 -6.07 2.95
CA GLU A 218 -7.75 -5.61 3.18
C GLU A 218 -8.60 -6.72 3.78
N PRO A 219 -9.10 -6.57 5.03
CA PRO A 219 -9.98 -7.55 5.65
C PRO A 219 -11.43 -7.33 5.17
N VAL A 220 -11.80 -7.95 4.06
CA VAL A 220 -13.18 -7.93 3.55
C VAL A 220 -14.07 -8.88 4.31
N VAL A 221 -15.39 -8.65 4.28
CA VAL A 221 -16.38 -9.59 4.82
C VAL A 221 -16.55 -10.76 3.85
N LEU A 222 -16.30 -12.00 4.35
CA LEU A 222 -16.50 -13.22 3.57
C LEU A 222 -17.71 -13.98 4.12
N ARG A 223 -18.68 -14.31 3.28
CA ARG A 223 -19.96 -14.90 3.68
C ARG A 223 -20.12 -16.31 3.14
N GLY A 224 -20.38 -17.26 4.05
CA GLY A 224 -20.75 -18.63 3.74
C GLY A 224 -22.11 -19.00 4.34
N ALA A 225 -22.52 -20.26 4.17
CA ALA A 225 -23.75 -20.79 4.73
C ALA A 225 -23.64 -21.14 6.23
N HIS A 226 -22.44 -21.48 6.70
CA HIS A 226 -22.18 -21.86 8.10
C HIS A 226 -21.45 -20.76 8.86
N VAL A 227 -20.63 -19.93 8.19
CA VAL A 227 -19.79 -18.92 8.82
C VAL A 227 -19.74 -17.61 8.03
N VAL A 228 -19.71 -16.51 8.77
CA VAL A 228 -19.34 -15.19 8.25
C VAL A 228 -17.99 -14.81 8.87
N LEU A 229 -17.01 -14.42 8.04
CA LEU A 229 -15.77 -13.84 8.50
C LEU A 229 -15.89 -12.31 8.40
N GLU A 230 -15.84 -11.65 9.54
CA GLU A 230 -15.94 -10.20 9.65
C GLU A 230 -14.58 -9.63 10.07
N PRO A 231 -14.18 -8.43 9.60
CA PRO A 231 -12.98 -7.77 10.08
C PRO A 231 -12.96 -7.69 11.61
N LEU A 232 -11.88 -8.16 12.24
CA LEU A 232 -11.75 -8.14 13.70
C LEU A 232 -11.70 -6.69 14.20
N ASN A 233 -12.44 -6.38 15.26
CA ASN A 233 -12.40 -5.09 15.94
C ASN A 233 -12.60 -5.26 17.47
N LEU A 234 -12.38 -4.17 18.23
CA LEU A 234 -12.44 -4.22 19.70
C LEU A 234 -13.82 -4.54 20.28
N SER A 235 -14.90 -4.25 19.57
CA SER A 235 -16.26 -4.55 20.04
C SER A 235 -16.55 -6.05 20.13
N HIS A 236 -15.73 -6.90 19.50
CA HIS A 236 -15.85 -8.35 19.58
C HIS A 236 -15.28 -8.97 20.88
N ALA A 237 -14.68 -8.17 21.79
CA ALA A 237 -13.92 -8.70 22.91
C ALA A 237 -14.76 -9.57 23.86
N GLU A 238 -15.97 -9.14 24.22
CA GLU A 238 -16.86 -9.85 25.14
C GLU A 238 -17.36 -11.17 24.54
N GLU A 239 -17.91 -11.12 23.31
CA GLU A 239 -18.40 -12.32 22.62
C GLU A 239 -17.24 -13.31 22.36
N LEU A 240 -16.06 -12.81 22.00
CA LEU A 240 -14.90 -13.66 21.73
C LEU A 240 -14.33 -14.30 22.99
N TYR A 241 -14.30 -13.57 24.13
CA TYR A 241 -13.95 -14.15 25.42
C TYR A 241 -14.89 -15.30 25.76
N ALA A 242 -16.20 -15.08 25.72
CA ALA A 242 -17.19 -16.10 25.99
C ALA A 242 -17.07 -17.33 25.09
N ALA A 243 -16.77 -17.12 23.78
CA ALA A 243 -16.65 -18.21 22.81
C ALA A 243 -15.39 -19.06 23.00
N LEU A 244 -14.28 -18.48 23.50
CA LEU A 244 -12.97 -19.11 23.60
C LEU A 244 -12.54 -19.45 25.05
N ASP A 245 -13.43 -19.28 26.03
CA ASP A 245 -13.16 -19.52 27.43
C ASP A 245 -13.19 -21.04 27.78
N ASP A 246 -12.28 -21.79 27.16
CA ASP A 246 -12.06 -23.23 27.39
C ASP A 246 -10.56 -23.54 27.29
N GLU A 247 -10.01 -24.23 28.30
CA GLU A 247 -8.59 -24.56 28.41
C GLU A 247 -8.07 -25.33 27.18
N GLU A 248 -8.84 -26.25 26.62
CA GLU A 248 -8.47 -27.06 25.48
C GLU A 248 -8.30 -26.23 24.19
N VAL A 249 -8.95 -25.06 24.08
CA VAL A 249 -8.77 -24.13 22.96
C VAL A 249 -7.37 -23.51 23.00
N TRP A 250 -6.83 -23.24 24.19
CA TRP A 250 -5.55 -22.56 24.41
C TRP A 250 -4.34 -23.49 24.55
N ARG A 251 -4.57 -24.78 24.71
CA ARG A 251 -3.55 -25.80 25.01
C ARG A 251 -2.31 -25.76 24.12
N TYR A 252 -2.46 -25.44 22.84
CA TYR A 252 -1.37 -25.40 21.87
C TYR A 252 -1.09 -23.99 21.32
N VAL A 253 -1.69 -22.96 21.88
CA VAL A 253 -1.51 -21.56 21.50
C VAL A 253 -0.26 -21.01 22.19
N GLY A 254 0.46 -20.12 21.53
CA GLY A 254 1.69 -19.54 22.05
C GLY A 254 1.49 -18.43 23.09
N SER A 255 0.23 -18.00 23.32
CA SER A 255 -0.14 -17.01 24.34
C SER A 255 -0.92 -17.66 25.47
N PRO A 256 -0.87 -17.13 26.71
CA PRO A 256 -1.71 -17.56 27.80
C PRO A 256 -3.21 -17.43 27.47
N ARG A 257 -4.04 -18.28 28.09
CA ARG A 257 -5.49 -18.14 28.04
C ARG A 257 -5.89 -16.82 28.71
N PRO A 258 -6.74 -16.00 28.08
CA PRO A 258 -7.32 -14.82 28.72
C PRO A 258 -8.09 -15.15 29.97
N THR A 259 -7.97 -14.34 30.99
CA THR A 259 -8.69 -14.47 32.26
C THR A 259 -9.96 -13.61 32.31
N GLY A 260 -10.17 -12.76 31.27
CA GLY A 260 -11.32 -11.89 31.16
C GLY A 260 -11.40 -11.17 29.84
N VAL A 261 -12.41 -10.32 29.71
CA VAL A 261 -12.67 -9.51 28.51
C VAL A 261 -11.51 -8.55 28.21
N ASP A 262 -10.88 -7.97 29.24
CA ASP A 262 -9.77 -7.03 29.08
C ASP A 262 -8.52 -7.70 28.47
N ASP A 263 -8.20 -8.92 28.89
CA ASP A 263 -7.11 -9.69 28.29
C ASP A 263 -7.41 -10.01 26.82
N THR A 264 -8.67 -10.39 26.52
CA THR A 264 -9.13 -10.64 25.16
C THR A 264 -9.05 -9.37 24.31
N ALA A 265 -9.45 -8.21 24.84
CA ALA A 265 -9.27 -6.93 24.19
C ALA A 265 -7.78 -6.60 23.94
N GLY A 266 -6.88 -7.01 24.86
CA GLY A 266 -5.43 -6.95 24.68
C GLY A 266 -4.94 -7.76 23.48
N LEU A 267 -5.42 -9.00 23.32
CA LEU A 267 -5.10 -9.85 22.16
C LEU A 267 -5.64 -9.26 20.85
N ILE A 268 -6.84 -8.67 20.86
CA ILE A 268 -7.40 -7.99 19.70
C ILE A 268 -6.55 -6.77 19.34
N ARG A 269 -6.16 -5.93 20.32
CA ARG A 269 -5.27 -4.78 20.06
C ARG A 269 -3.95 -5.21 19.42
N ALA A 270 -3.34 -6.29 19.92
CA ALA A 270 -2.12 -6.83 19.32
C ALA A 270 -2.34 -7.30 17.87
N ALA A 271 -3.46 -7.98 17.57
CA ALA A 271 -3.80 -8.42 16.24
C ALA A 271 -4.05 -7.23 15.28
N LEU A 272 -4.67 -6.15 15.75
CA LEU A 272 -4.90 -4.92 14.98
C LEU A 272 -3.59 -4.14 14.75
N ALA A 273 -2.68 -4.13 15.73
CA ALA A 273 -1.35 -3.57 15.56
C ALA A 273 -0.53 -4.36 14.51
N ASP A 274 -0.60 -5.71 14.53
CA ASP A 274 -0.01 -6.56 13.48
C ASP A 274 -0.59 -6.24 12.11
N HIS A 275 -1.90 -5.99 12.03
CA HIS A 275 -2.56 -5.58 10.81
C HIS A 275 -2.06 -4.22 10.30
N GLN A 276 -1.90 -3.24 11.18
CA GLN A 276 -1.33 -1.93 10.81
C GLN A 276 0.09 -2.06 10.26
N ARG A 277 0.90 -3.00 10.77
CA ARG A 277 2.24 -3.29 10.27
C ARG A 277 2.28 -4.14 8.99
N GLY A 278 1.12 -4.56 8.47
CA GLY A 278 1.05 -5.37 7.26
C GLY A 278 1.44 -6.84 7.43
N VAL A 279 1.57 -7.33 8.67
CA VAL A 279 2.00 -8.72 8.94
C VAL A 279 0.85 -9.69 9.20
N ARG A 280 -0.37 -9.18 9.42
CA ARG A 280 -1.55 -9.99 9.71
C ARG A 280 -2.82 -9.34 9.17
N VAL A 281 -3.76 -10.15 8.68
CA VAL A 281 -5.14 -9.73 8.37
C VAL A 281 -6.09 -10.57 9.21
N PRO A 282 -6.66 -10.02 10.31
CA PRO A 282 -7.46 -10.78 11.26
C PRO A 282 -8.95 -10.70 10.97
N TRP A 283 -9.64 -11.83 11.12
CA TRP A 283 -11.10 -11.95 11.11
C TRP A 283 -11.64 -12.55 12.41
N VAL A 284 -12.81 -12.09 12.84
CA VAL A 284 -13.68 -12.83 13.74
C VAL A 284 -14.53 -13.79 12.92
N GLN A 285 -14.80 -14.98 13.45
CA GLN A 285 -15.70 -15.97 12.87
C GLN A 285 -17.04 -15.90 13.58
N ARG A 286 -18.11 -15.71 12.82
CA ARG A 286 -19.48 -15.65 13.33
C ARG A 286 -20.30 -16.78 12.70
N CYS A 287 -21.06 -17.53 13.49
CA CYS A 287 -21.98 -18.52 12.98
C CYS A 287 -23.05 -17.84 12.10
N ALA A 288 -23.17 -18.25 10.85
CA ALA A 288 -24.10 -17.62 9.90
C ALA A 288 -25.59 -17.85 10.29
N VAL A 289 -25.88 -18.89 11.06
CA VAL A 289 -27.26 -19.26 11.47
C VAL A 289 -27.67 -18.53 12.74
N THR A 290 -26.79 -18.52 13.76
CA THR A 290 -27.13 -17.98 15.09
C THR A 290 -26.67 -16.54 15.31
N GLY A 291 -25.76 -16.05 14.46
CA GLY A 291 -25.10 -14.76 14.64
C GLY A 291 -24.05 -14.74 15.75
N ALA A 292 -23.83 -15.82 16.50
CA ALA A 292 -22.88 -15.88 17.60
C ALA A 292 -21.43 -15.84 17.10
N VAL A 293 -20.55 -15.13 17.82
CA VAL A 293 -19.10 -15.23 17.62
C VAL A 293 -18.63 -16.62 18.07
N VAL A 294 -17.83 -17.27 17.24
CA VAL A 294 -17.39 -18.66 17.44
C VAL A 294 -15.88 -18.81 17.47
N GLY A 295 -15.12 -17.78 17.07
CA GLY A 295 -13.68 -17.81 17.06
C GLY A 295 -13.01 -16.74 16.21
N THR A 296 -11.72 -16.95 15.90
CA THR A 296 -10.91 -16.08 15.03
C THR A 296 -10.12 -16.88 13.99
N THR A 297 -9.69 -16.20 12.94
CA THR A 297 -8.72 -16.72 11.95
C THR A 297 -8.01 -15.55 11.30
N SER A 298 -6.87 -15.78 10.64
CA SER A 298 -6.12 -14.69 10.00
C SER A 298 -5.37 -15.18 8.77
N TYR A 299 -5.11 -14.25 7.82
CA TYR A 299 -3.90 -14.35 7.01
C TYR A 299 -2.72 -13.82 7.83
N TYR A 300 -1.59 -14.42 7.65
CA TYR A 300 -0.34 -14.07 8.30
C TYR A 300 0.79 -14.01 7.28
N HIS A 301 1.71 -13.07 7.44
CA HIS A 301 2.80 -12.82 6.48
C HIS A 301 2.34 -12.77 5.01
N PRO A 302 1.27 -12.00 4.67
CA PRO A 302 0.90 -11.84 3.28
C PRO A 302 2.04 -11.12 2.54
N ASP A 303 2.55 -11.73 1.47
CA ASP A 303 3.59 -11.19 0.61
C ASP A 303 3.06 -11.14 -0.83
N GLU A 304 2.65 -9.96 -1.26
CA GLU A 304 2.14 -9.72 -2.61
C GLU A 304 3.23 -9.91 -3.69
N GLY A 305 4.47 -9.56 -3.38
CA GLY A 305 5.59 -9.70 -4.31
C GLY A 305 5.94 -11.16 -4.59
N LEU A 306 5.91 -12.01 -3.57
CA LEU A 306 6.08 -13.46 -3.69
C LEU A 306 4.76 -14.20 -3.96
N ARG A 307 3.62 -13.52 -3.88
CA ARG A 307 2.28 -14.10 -4.03
C ARG A 307 2.03 -15.26 -3.06
N THR A 308 2.42 -15.08 -1.79
CA THR A 308 2.32 -16.10 -0.73
C THR A 308 1.68 -15.55 0.52
N LEU A 309 1.02 -16.40 1.28
CA LEU A 309 0.51 -16.10 2.62
C LEU A 309 0.44 -17.36 3.49
N GLU A 310 0.32 -17.15 4.81
CA GLU A 310 0.02 -18.21 5.78
C GLU A 310 -1.40 -18.03 6.33
N ILE A 311 -2.18 -19.11 6.46
CA ILE A 311 -3.43 -19.09 7.21
C ILE A 311 -3.15 -19.60 8.61
N GLY A 312 -3.33 -18.74 9.60
CA GLY A 312 -3.01 -19.05 10.99
C GLY A 312 -3.88 -18.32 12.00
N TRP A 313 -3.45 -18.35 13.26
CA TRP A 313 -4.18 -17.78 14.40
C TRP A 313 -5.67 -18.18 14.42
N THR A 314 -5.94 -19.43 14.02
CA THR A 314 -7.30 -19.99 14.03
C THR A 314 -7.59 -20.56 15.39
N GLN A 315 -8.53 -19.94 16.08
CA GLN A 315 -9.10 -20.40 17.32
C GLN A 315 -10.61 -20.56 17.12
N LEU A 316 -11.17 -21.65 17.57
CA LEU A 316 -12.59 -21.94 17.48
C LEU A 316 -13.07 -22.49 18.82
N GLY A 317 -14.14 -21.95 19.32
CA GLY A 317 -14.77 -22.41 20.56
C GLY A 317 -15.08 -23.91 20.52
N ARG A 318 -14.89 -24.61 21.63
CA ARG A 318 -15.00 -26.07 21.72
C ARG A 318 -16.35 -26.61 21.23
N ALA A 319 -17.45 -25.92 21.51
CA ALA A 319 -18.78 -26.28 21.05
C ALA A 319 -18.92 -26.35 19.53
N TRP A 320 -18.04 -25.66 18.81
CA TRP A 320 -18.07 -25.56 17.34
C TRP A 320 -17.06 -26.49 16.63
N TRP A 321 -16.34 -27.32 17.38
CA TRP A 321 -15.45 -28.30 16.80
C TRP A 321 -16.23 -29.40 16.08
N ARG A 322 -15.69 -29.89 14.97
CA ARG A 322 -16.32 -30.92 14.12
C ARG A 322 -17.63 -30.50 13.46
N THR A 323 -17.88 -29.17 13.38
CA THR A 323 -18.96 -28.58 12.57
C THR A 323 -18.42 -28.15 11.18
N GLY A 324 -19.33 -27.69 10.31
CA GLY A 324 -18.96 -27.12 9.01
C GLY A 324 -18.19 -25.79 9.09
N ILE A 325 -18.20 -25.09 10.21
CA ILE A 325 -17.68 -23.73 10.37
C ILE A 325 -16.21 -23.62 9.97
N ASN A 326 -15.31 -24.45 10.54
CA ASN A 326 -13.89 -24.35 10.20
C ASN A 326 -13.60 -24.73 8.74
N THR A 327 -14.31 -25.69 8.20
CA THR A 327 -14.16 -26.13 6.81
C THR A 327 -14.58 -25.02 5.85
N GLU A 328 -15.72 -24.38 6.09
CA GLU A 328 -16.19 -23.28 5.27
C GLU A 328 -15.35 -22.01 5.44
N ALA A 329 -14.91 -21.69 6.66
CA ALA A 329 -13.99 -20.58 6.89
C ALA A 329 -12.69 -20.73 6.06
N LYS A 330 -12.15 -21.96 5.99
CA LYS A 330 -10.97 -22.23 5.16
C LYS A 330 -11.29 -22.22 3.67
N LEU A 331 -12.46 -22.71 3.24
CA LEU A 331 -12.92 -22.60 1.86
C LEU A 331 -12.97 -21.13 1.42
N LEU A 332 -13.59 -20.26 2.22
CA LEU A 332 -13.70 -18.81 1.93
C LEU A 332 -12.32 -18.15 1.84
N LEU A 333 -11.43 -18.39 2.83
CA LEU A 333 -10.09 -17.83 2.84
C LEU A 333 -9.25 -18.34 1.66
N LEU A 334 -9.31 -19.62 1.30
CA LEU A 334 -8.56 -20.18 0.18
C LEU A 334 -9.11 -19.69 -1.16
N THR A 335 -10.44 -19.56 -1.31
CA THR A 335 -11.05 -18.93 -2.50
C THR A 335 -10.49 -17.52 -2.69
N ARG A 336 -10.53 -16.69 -1.65
CA ARG A 336 -9.95 -15.34 -1.73
C ARG A 336 -8.46 -15.37 -2.06
N ALA A 337 -7.68 -16.23 -1.40
CA ALA A 337 -6.23 -16.29 -1.61
C ALA A 337 -5.88 -16.66 -3.07
N PHE A 338 -6.48 -17.71 -3.61
CA PHE A 338 -6.11 -18.23 -4.93
C PHE A 338 -6.84 -17.57 -6.10
N GLU A 339 -8.10 -17.14 -5.93
CA GLU A 339 -8.94 -16.64 -7.02
C GLU A 339 -9.03 -15.12 -7.08
N GLU A 340 -8.92 -14.41 -5.93
CA GLU A 340 -9.01 -12.94 -5.88
C GLU A 340 -7.63 -12.29 -5.72
N LEU A 341 -6.75 -12.88 -4.89
CA LEU A 341 -5.40 -12.35 -4.63
C LEU A 341 -4.32 -12.98 -5.52
N ASP A 342 -4.67 -13.97 -6.34
CA ASP A 342 -3.76 -14.67 -7.25
C ASP A 342 -2.52 -15.25 -6.54
N ALA A 343 -2.72 -15.76 -5.30
CA ALA A 343 -1.66 -16.42 -4.55
C ALA A 343 -1.18 -17.68 -5.28
N ILE A 344 0.12 -17.93 -5.30
CA ILE A 344 0.68 -19.19 -5.84
C ILE A 344 0.86 -20.24 -4.75
N ARG A 345 0.87 -19.81 -3.48
CA ARG A 345 1.13 -20.70 -2.34
C ARG A 345 0.48 -20.18 -1.06
N VAL A 346 -0.22 -21.07 -0.37
CA VAL A 346 -0.75 -20.85 0.99
C VAL A 346 -0.12 -21.86 1.94
N THR A 347 0.32 -21.40 3.13
CA THR A 347 0.97 -22.23 4.13
C THR A 347 0.20 -22.29 5.44
N TRP A 348 0.50 -23.29 6.26
CA TRP A 348 0.04 -23.44 7.64
C TRP A 348 1.17 -23.94 8.52
N GLN A 349 1.22 -23.45 9.74
CA GLN A 349 2.10 -23.95 10.79
C GLN A 349 1.30 -24.32 12.03
N THR A 350 1.50 -25.52 12.54
CA THR A 350 0.88 -25.96 13.78
C THR A 350 1.87 -26.75 14.64
N SER A 351 1.65 -26.79 15.96
CA SER A 351 2.49 -27.61 16.83
C SER A 351 2.49 -29.07 16.39
N THR A 352 3.66 -29.71 16.40
CA THR A 352 3.77 -31.16 16.15
C THR A 352 2.98 -32.01 17.13
N LEU A 353 2.64 -31.45 18.31
CA LEU A 353 1.79 -32.10 19.31
C LEU A 353 0.29 -31.87 19.10
N ASN A 354 -0.10 -30.94 18.22
CA ASN A 354 -1.49 -30.62 17.92
C ASN A 354 -2.01 -31.48 16.75
N GLU A 355 -2.20 -32.79 16.99
CA GLU A 355 -2.71 -33.70 15.98
C GLU A 355 -4.07 -33.27 15.41
N ARG A 356 -4.94 -32.68 16.24
CA ARG A 356 -6.24 -32.17 15.79
C ARG A 356 -6.09 -31.14 14.68
N SER A 357 -5.18 -30.19 14.87
CA SER A 357 -4.90 -29.16 13.85
C SER A 357 -4.24 -29.75 12.62
N GLN A 358 -3.27 -30.65 12.78
CA GLN A 358 -2.62 -31.34 11.66
C GLN A 358 -3.65 -32.06 10.79
N ARG A 359 -4.50 -32.90 11.39
CA ARG A 359 -5.59 -33.59 10.66
C ARG A 359 -6.60 -32.62 10.03
N ALA A 360 -6.84 -31.46 10.65
CA ALA A 360 -7.72 -30.45 10.06
C ALA A 360 -7.10 -29.83 8.79
N ILE A 361 -5.80 -29.53 8.80
CA ILE A 361 -5.06 -28.99 7.66
C ILE A 361 -4.95 -30.03 6.53
N GLU A 362 -4.62 -31.27 6.85
CA GLU A 362 -4.58 -32.38 5.89
C GLU A 362 -5.93 -32.60 5.19
N ARG A 363 -7.05 -32.46 5.94
CA ARG A 363 -8.39 -32.54 5.35
C ARG A 363 -8.71 -31.42 4.36
N LEU A 364 -8.01 -30.30 4.41
CA LEU A 364 -8.14 -29.23 3.39
C LEU A 364 -7.49 -29.66 2.06
N GLY A 365 -6.60 -30.65 2.08
CA GLY A 365 -5.81 -31.08 0.95
C GLY A 365 -4.40 -30.50 0.92
N ALA A 366 -3.96 -29.87 2.01
CA ALA A 366 -2.60 -29.35 2.12
C ALA A 366 -1.59 -30.50 2.31
N THR A 367 -0.43 -30.37 1.68
CA THR A 367 0.68 -31.32 1.75
C THR A 367 1.62 -30.95 2.90
N ARG A 368 2.04 -31.95 3.69
CA ARG A 368 3.05 -31.76 4.73
C ARG A 368 4.44 -31.66 4.10
N GLU A 369 5.15 -30.58 4.33
CA GLU A 369 6.48 -30.33 3.75
C GLU A 369 7.62 -30.59 4.74
N GLY A 370 7.34 -30.56 6.05
CA GLY A 370 8.40 -30.81 7.01
C GLY A 370 8.07 -30.42 8.43
N THR A 371 9.13 -30.31 9.25
CA THR A 371 9.07 -29.86 10.63
C THR A 371 10.09 -28.75 10.85
N LEU A 372 9.61 -27.61 11.30
CA LEU A 372 10.43 -26.49 11.75
C LEU A 372 10.78 -26.72 13.22
N ARG A 373 12.02 -27.03 13.53
CA ARG A 373 12.47 -27.30 14.89
C ARG A 373 12.68 -26.03 15.67
N SER A 374 12.22 -26.00 16.93
CA SER A 374 12.40 -24.88 17.87
C SER A 374 12.10 -23.49 17.29
N ASN A 375 11.07 -23.39 16.43
CA ASN A 375 10.79 -22.19 15.66
C ASN A 375 9.83 -21.21 16.36
N ARG A 376 9.16 -21.62 17.42
CA ARG A 376 8.25 -20.75 18.22
C ARG A 376 8.37 -21.05 19.71
N ARG A 377 7.95 -20.12 20.55
CA ARG A 377 7.83 -20.36 22.01
C ARG A 377 6.39 -20.69 22.37
N ARG A 378 6.23 -21.56 23.40
CA ARG A 378 4.95 -21.80 24.06
C ARG A 378 4.71 -20.76 25.16
N ALA A 379 3.50 -20.74 25.70
CA ALA A 379 3.12 -19.85 26.80
C ALA A 379 3.99 -20.07 28.06
N ASP A 380 4.48 -21.28 28.29
CA ASP A 380 5.40 -21.63 29.39
C ASP A 380 6.87 -21.28 29.13
N GLY A 381 7.16 -20.65 27.99
CA GLY A 381 8.52 -20.25 27.58
C GLY A 381 9.33 -21.37 26.91
N SER A 382 8.86 -22.61 26.87
CA SER A 382 9.54 -23.72 26.19
C SER A 382 9.51 -23.56 24.66
N TRP A 383 10.47 -24.19 23.97
CA TRP A 383 10.51 -24.20 22.50
C TRP A 383 9.51 -25.21 21.93
N ARG A 384 8.92 -24.81 20.81
CA ARG A 384 7.94 -25.59 20.07
C ARG A 384 8.45 -25.94 18.68
N ASP A 385 8.32 -27.20 18.30
CA ASP A 385 8.43 -27.62 16.91
C ASP A 385 7.10 -27.45 16.21
N SER A 386 7.12 -27.02 14.95
CA SER A 386 5.94 -26.83 14.12
C SER A 386 5.97 -27.71 12.89
N ALA A 387 4.88 -28.43 12.64
CA ALA A 387 4.64 -29.08 11.36
C ALA A 387 4.25 -28.01 10.34
N LEU A 388 4.96 -28.00 9.20
CA LEU A 388 4.73 -27.09 8.07
C LEU A 388 3.93 -27.82 7.00
N TYR A 389 2.87 -27.16 6.54
CA TYR A 389 2.01 -27.61 5.45
C TYR A 389 1.91 -26.51 4.39
N ALA A 390 1.67 -26.92 3.14
CA ALA A 390 1.40 -25.99 2.04
C ALA A 390 0.32 -26.53 1.10
N MET A 391 -0.29 -25.59 0.38
CA MET A 391 -1.12 -25.85 -0.80
C MET A 391 -0.67 -24.89 -1.91
N LEU A 392 -0.48 -25.41 -3.10
CA LEU A 392 -0.13 -24.63 -4.29
C LEU A 392 -1.37 -24.31 -5.10
N ALA A 393 -1.31 -23.24 -5.90
CA ALA A 393 -2.43 -22.82 -6.76
C ALA A 393 -2.91 -23.94 -7.69
N ALA A 394 -2.01 -24.79 -8.21
CA ALA A 394 -2.36 -25.91 -9.05
C ALA A 394 -3.17 -27.02 -8.34
N GLU A 395 -3.08 -27.10 -7.00
CA GLU A 395 -3.80 -28.09 -6.18
C GLU A 395 -5.19 -27.60 -5.77
N TRP A 396 -5.40 -26.27 -5.81
CA TRP A 396 -6.63 -25.62 -5.33
C TRP A 396 -7.93 -26.12 -5.98
N PRO A 397 -8.05 -26.24 -7.32
CA PRO A 397 -9.31 -26.68 -7.94
C PRO A 397 -9.83 -28.01 -7.38
N ASN A 398 -8.94 -28.98 -7.18
CA ASN A 398 -9.30 -30.28 -6.61
C ASN A 398 -9.63 -30.20 -5.11
N ALA A 399 -8.90 -29.37 -4.36
CA ALA A 399 -9.17 -29.14 -2.94
C ALA A 399 -10.52 -28.44 -2.75
N GLN A 400 -10.85 -27.45 -3.56
CA GLN A 400 -12.10 -26.71 -3.52
C GLN A 400 -13.31 -27.62 -3.74
N LEU A 401 -13.26 -28.50 -4.76
CA LEU A 401 -14.33 -29.45 -5.01
C LEU A 401 -14.60 -30.35 -3.79
N ARG A 402 -13.54 -30.94 -3.21
CA ARG A 402 -13.65 -31.79 -2.01
C ARG A 402 -14.21 -31.04 -0.81
N LEU A 403 -13.84 -29.78 -0.62
CA LEU A 403 -14.34 -28.96 0.50
C LEU A 403 -15.81 -28.62 0.32
N ARG A 404 -16.23 -28.29 -0.90
CA ARG A 404 -17.65 -28.03 -1.23
C ARG A 404 -18.51 -29.28 -1.05
N GLU A 405 -18.04 -30.45 -1.44
CA GLU A 405 -18.73 -31.72 -1.22
C GLU A 405 -18.94 -32.02 0.27
N ARG A 406 -17.93 -31.76 1.10
CA ARG A 406 -18.02 -31.96 2.56
C ARG A 406 -19.02 -31.02 3.25
N LEU A 407 -19.28 -29.87 2.67
CA LEU A 407 -20.24 -28.89 3.19
C LEU A 407 -21.67 -29.11 2.70
N ARG A 408 -21.90 -30.05 1.76
CA ARG A 408 -23.25 -30.41 1.37
C ARG A 408 -23.99 -31.06 2.53
N PRO A 409 -25.24 -30.67 2.80
CA PRO A 409 -26.08 -31.41 3.73
C PRO A 409 -26.14 -32.88 3.33
N ALA A 410 -26.05 -33.79 4.28
CA ALA A 410 -26.30 -35.21 4.00
C ALA A 410 -27.69 -35.32 3.32
N ALA A 411 -27.74 -35.98 2.17
CA ALA A 411 -29.03 -36.26 1.52
C ALA A 411 -29.96 -36.96 2.54
N PRO A 412 -31.23 -36.56 2.64
CA PRO A 412 -32.16 -37.26 3.51
C PRO A 412 -32.16 -38.75 3.11
N VAL A 413 -31.85 -39.60 4.09
CA VAL A 413 -31.99 -41.05 3.88
C VAL A 413 -33.43 -41.29 3.54
N ALA A 414 -33.67 -41.72 2.29
CA ALA A 414 -35.01 -42.11 1.85
C ALA A 414 -35.48 -43.24 2.77
N SER A 415 -36.49 -42.96 3.58
CA SER A 415 -37.18 -43.90 4.47
C SER A 415 -38.10 -44.82 3.69
#